data_0a8c459b8fb3ebdc66196f5ed1037e49
#
_entry.id   0a8c459b8fb3ebdc66196f5ed1037e49
#
_cell.length_a   1.000
_cell.length_b   1.000
_cell.length_c   1.000
_cell.angle_alpha   90.00
_cell.angle_beta   90.00
_cell.angle_gamma   90.00
#
_symmetry.space_group_name_H-M   'P 1'
#
loop_
_entity.id
_entity.type
_entity.pdbx_description
1 polymer ?
#
loop_
_entity_poly.entity_id
_entity_poly.type
_entity_poly.pdbx_seq_one_letter_code
_entity_poly.pdbx_strand_id
1 'polypeptide(L)'
;MVVCRKYSAIFSLLILCFAFDLSRALADSEFAEEPWTEIETEYTIIRYKSDDDLIKFHESINYGPGSLNRTSTFSNIPPSEIRGMVIQKIDAIFNRAQAILDMRKKFAKPFINLYSDSGALKEAYAVIYKAQCNVRAWYRYRNNTLYINVKDVHAGMLAHELAHGIIDHFLVVKPPSETAEILARYVDSHL
;
A
#
# COMPACT_ATOMS: atom_id res chain seq x y z
N MET A 1 -7.19 -67.46 -25.08
CA MET A 1 -5.99 -66.70 -24.68
C MET A 1 -6.11 -65.23 -25.19
N VAL A 2 -7.02 -64.42 -24.59
CA VAL A 2 -7.23 -63.02 -24.89
C VAL A 2 -7.77 -62.30 -23.62
N VAL A 3 -6.95 -62.02 -22.64
CA VAL A 3 -7.32 -61.22 -21.46
C VAL A 3 -6.10 -60.42 -20.93
N CYS A 4 -5.34 -59.72 -21.75
CA CYS A 4 -4.21 -58.94 -21.22
C CYS A 4 -3.97 -57.60 -21.94
N ARG A 5 -4.97 -56.95 -22.51
CA ARG A 5 -4.76 -55.72 -23.25
C ARG A 5 -5.60 -54.52 -22.80
N LYS A 6 -6.46 -54.65 -21.78
CA LYS A 6 -7.38 -53.58 -21.35
C LYS A 6 -6.89 -52.77 -20.14
N TYR A 7 -5.89 -53.23 -19.39
CA TYR A 7 -5.42 -52.54 -18.18
C TYR A 7 -4.30 -51.53 -18.43
N SER A 8 -3.55 -51.67 -19.53
CA SER A 8 -2.44 -50.75 -19.86
C SER A 8 -2.89 -49.34 -20.26
N ALA A 9 -4.05 -49.22 -20.88
CA ALA A 9 -4.57 -47.91 -21.32
C ALA A 9 -5.14 -47.09 -20.15
N ILE A 10 -5.74 -47.74 -19.15
CA ILE A 10 -6.31 -47.07 -17.99
C ILE A 10 -5.22 -46.55 -17.06
N PHE A 11 -4.12 -47.31 -16.91
CA PHE A 11 -3.00 -46.91 -16.07
C PHE A 11 -2.22 -45.72 -16.65
N SER A 12 -2.09 -45.64 -17.98
CA SER A 12 -1.44 -44.51 -18.68
C SER A 12 -2.27 -43.24 -18.59
N LEU A 13 -3.60 -43.35 -18.59
CA LEU A 13 -4.52 -42.20 -18.48
C LEU A 13 -4.52 -41.60 -17.06
N LEU A 14 -4.45 -42.45 -16.04
CA LEU A 14 -4.36 -42.01 -14.63
C LEU A 14 -3.05 -41.28 -14.32
N ILE A 15 -1.91 -41.70 -14.88
CA ILE A 15 -0.62 -41.03 -14.68
C ILE A 15 -0.61 -39.69 -15.40
N LEU A 16 -1.27 -39.56 -16.56
CA LEU A 16 -1.35 -38.27 -17.28
C LEU A 16 -2.21 -37.24 -16.53
N CYS A 17 -3.32 -37.68 -15.90
CA CYS A 17 -4.14 -36.77 -15.06
C CYS A 17 -3.38 -36.28 -13.83
N PHE A 18 -2.63 -37.15 -13.15
CA PHE A 18 -1.85 -36.78 -11.97
C PHE A 18 -0.69 -35.80 -12.30
N ALA A 19 -0.06 -35.96 -13.47
CA ALA A 19 1.00 -35.04 -13.93
C ALA A 19 0.44 -33.66 -14.29
N PHE A 20 -0.80 -33.57 -14.79
CA PHE A 20 -1.45 -32.32 -15.13
C PHE A 20 -1.88 -31.51 -13.90
N ASP A 21 -2.38 -32.23 -12.86
CA ASP A 21 -2.74 -31.57 -11.58
C ASP A 21 -1.51 -31.08 -10.80
N LEU A 22 -0.40 -31.83 -10.86
CA LEU A 22 0.85 -31.43 -10.20
C LEU A 22 1.49 -30.21 -10.89
N SER A 23 1.41 -30.12 -12.22
CA SER A 23 1.91 -28.99 -13.00
C SER A 23 1.09 -27.72 -12.73
N ARG A 24 -0.22 -27.88 -12.50
CA ARG A 24 -1.12 -26.76 -12.18
C ARG A 24 -0.88 -26.25 -10.75
N ALA A 25 -0.68 -27.15 -9.79
CA ALA A 25 -0.35 -26.81 -8.41
C ALA A 25 1.01 -26.09 -8.29
N LEU A 26 1.99 -26.45 -9.12
CA LEU A 26 3.30 -25.77 -9.15
C LEU A 26 3.21 -24.39 -9.84
N ALA A 27 2.39 -24.23 -10.87
CA ALA A 27 2.18 -22.95 -11.53
C ALA A 27 1.41 -21.95 -10.65
N ASP A 28 0.45 -22.43 -9.84
CA ASP A 28 -0.28 -21.58 -8.88
C ASP A 28 0.61 -21.14 -7.69
N SER A 29 1.68 -21.88 -7.37
CA SER A 29 2.61 -21.49 -6.31
C SER A 29 3.66 -20.46 -6.74
N GLU A 30 3.91 -20.31 -8.04
CA GLU A 30 4.93 -19.39 -8.58
C GLU A 30 4.41 -17.94 -8.70
N PHE A 31 3.10 -17.72 -8.59
CA PHE A 31 2.43 -16.42 -8.61
C PHE A 31 1.68 -16.09 -7.32
N ALA A 32 1.99 -16.74 -6.21
CA ALA A 32 1.42 -16.33 -4.92
C ALA A 32 1.96 -14.93 -4.59
N GLU A 33 1.12 -13.90 -4.73
CA GLU A 33 1.46 -12.56 -4.24
C GLU A 33 1.84 -12.66 -2.76
N GLU A 34 3.00 -12.12 -2.40
CA GLU A 34 3.41 -12.06 -1.00
C GLU A 34 2.32 -11.39 -0.17
N PRO A 35 1.92 -12.00 0.96
CA PRO A 35 0.85 -11.47 1.79
C PRO A 35 1.23 -10.10 2.36
N TRP A 36 0.27 -9.20 2.40
CA TRP A 36 0.44 -7.90 3.03
C TRP A 36 0.58 -8.05 4.55
N THR A 37 1.59 -7.42 5.12
CA THR A 37 1.70 -7.19 6.56
C THR A 37 0.99 -5.89 6.90
N GLU A 38 0.22 -5.87 7.99
CA GLU A 38 -0.56 -4.70 8.42
C GLU A 38 -0.01 -4.12 9.73
N ILE A 39 0.03 -2.80 9.80
CA ILE A 39 0.27 -2.03 11.02
C ILE A 39 -0.92 -1.10 11.22
N GLU A 40 -1.63 -1.25 12.32
CA GLU A 40 -2.71 -0.34 12.68
C GLU A 40 -2.14 0.84 13.47
N THR A 41 -2.51 2.08 13.07
CA THR A 41 -2.21 3.32 13.75
C THR A 41 -3.48 3.90 14.41
N GLU A 42 -3.41 5.07 15.02
CA GLU A 42 -4.62 5.73 15.54
C GLU A 42 -5.61 6.07 14.42
N TYR A 43 -5.11 6.51 13.25
CA TYR A 43 -5.95 7.02 12.16
C TYR A 43 -5.94 6.18 10.90
N THR A 44 -4.96 5.30 10.67
CA THR A 44 -4.76 4.58 9.41
C THR A 44 -4.41 3.11 9.62
N ILE A 45 -4.41 2.32 8.53
CA ILE A 45 -3.87 0.96 8.47
C ILE A 45 -2.82 0.94 7.37
N ILE A 46 -1.55 0.70 7.74
CA ILE A 46 -0.43 0.66 6.80
C ILE A 46 -0.23 -0.78 6.36
N ARG A 47 -0.12 -1.00 5.04
CA ARG A 47 0.13 -2.29 4.41
C ARG A 47 1.46 -2.27 3.66
N TYR A 48 2.30 -3.26 3.90
CA TYR A 48 3.60 -3.40 3.25
C TYR A 48 3.94 -4.89 3.03
N LYS A 49 4.83 -5.18 2.08
CA LYS A 49 5.25 -6.55 1.78
C LYS A 49 6.58 -6.92 2.44
N SER A 50 7.49 -5.98 2.60
CA SER A 50 8.80 -6.22 3.23
C SER A 50 9.15 -5.17 4.28
N ASP A 51 9.91 -5.57 5.32
CA ASP A 51 10.43 -4.61 6.31
C ASP A 51 11.35 -3.55 5.66
N ASP A 52 11.99 -3.89 4.54
CA ASP A 52 12.80 -2.97 3.73
C ASP A 52 11.97 -1.82 3.14
N ASP A 53 10.74 -2.11 2.69
CA ASP A 53 9.81 -1.08 2.20
C ASP A 53 9.35 -0.17 3.33
N LEU A 54 9.14 -0.73 4.52
CA LEU A 54 8.77 0.05 5.70
C LEU A 54 9.91 0.97 6.16
N ILE A 55 11.16 0.49 6.12
CA ILE A 55 12.36 1.28 6.44
C ILE A 55 12.50 2.44 5.44
N LYS A 56 12.42 2.16 4.13
CA LYS A 56 12.48 3.19 3.08
C LYS A 56 11.38 4.22 3.23
N PHE A 57 10.17 3.78 3.53
CA PHE A 57 9.05 4.66 3.82
C PHE A 57 9.31 5.56 5.02
N HIS A 58 9.83 5.00 6.12
CA HIS A 58 10.23 5.77 7.30
C HIS A 58 11.28 6.83 6.98
N GLU A 59 12.30 6.48 6.19
CA GLU A 59 13.38 7.38 5.77
C GLU A 59 12.89 8.51 4.86
N SER A 60 11.99 8.19 3.93
CA SER A 60 11.43 9.14 2.95
C SER A 60 10.52 10.17 3.60
N ILE A 61 9.85 9.81 4.71
CA ILE A 61 9.00 10.72 5.46
C ILE A 61 9.81 11.44 6.55
N ASN A 62 10.34 12.60 6.20
CA ASN A 62 11.04 13.46 7.16
C ASN A 62 10.06 14.41 7.83
N TYR A 63 9.40 13.97 8.93
CA TYR A 63 8.41 14.74 9.66
C TYR A 63 8.45 14.43 11.16
N GLY A 64 8.22 15.46 11.99
CA GLY A 64 8.08 15.35 13.44
C GLY A 64 9.35 15.68 14.24
N PRO A 65 9.26 15.65 15.59
CA PRO A 65 10.38 15.94 16.49
C PRO A 65 11.54 14.95 16.27
N GLY A 66 12.72 15.45 15.98
CA GLY A 66 13.93 14.63 15.75
C GLY A 66 14.22 14.31 14.28
N SER A 67 13.42 14.79 13.34
CA SER A 67 13.67 14.61 11.89
C SER A 67 14.96 15.29 11.40
N LEU A 68 15.46 16.29 12.12
CA LEU A 68 16.58 17.13 11.70
C LEU A 68 17.98 16.57 12.04
N ASN A 69 18.11 15.48 12.80
CA ASN A 69 19.40 15.06 13.36
C ASN A 69 19.81 13.60 13.11
N ARG A 70 19.29 12.90 12.09
CA ARG A 70 19.67 11.51 11.86
C ARG A 70 20.37 11.26 10.54
N THR A 71 21.69 11.44 10.54
CA THR A 71 22.66 10.74 9.67
C THR A 71 23.06 9.36 10.21
N SER A 72 22.26 8.74 11.07
CA SER A 72 22.55 7.40 11.58
C SER A 72 22.01 6.34 10.60
N THR A 73 22.93 5.50 10.12
CA THR A 73 22.61 4.31 9.34
C THR A 73 21.61 3.44 10.11
N PHE A 74 20.39 3.32 9.61
CA PHE A 74 19.30 2.53 10.23
C PHE A 74 19.54 1.01 10.24
N SER A 75 20.70 0.55 9.75
CA SER A 75 21.07 -0.86 9.61
C SER A 75 21.05 -1.67 10.91
N ASN A 76 20.95 -1.03 12.07
CA ASN A 76 20.95 -1.70 13.38
C ASN A 76 19.68 -1.47 14.21
N ILE A 77 18.62 -0.85 13.63
CA ILE A 77 17.37 -0.63 14.35
C ILE A 77 16.47 -1.85 14.19
N PRO A 78 15.92 -2.43 15.28
CA PRO A 78 15.00 -3.55 15.18
C PRO A 78 13.72 -3.17 14.38
N PRO A 79 13.13 -4.07 13.57
CA PRO A 79 11.91 -3.80 12.85
C PRO A 79 10.74 -3.31 13.71
N SER A 80 10.66 -3.78 14.97
CA SER A 80 9.65 -3.34 15.94
C SER A 80 9.76 -1.86 16.29
N GLU A 81 10.97 -1.33 16.39
CA GLU A 81 11.22 0.09 16.67
C GLU A 81 10.86 0.96 15.45
N ILE A 82 11.22 0.49 14.23
CA ILE A 82 10.83 1.15 12.99
C ILE A 82 9.30 1.26 12.88
N ARG A 83 8.57 0.20 13.20
CA ARG A 83 7.08 0.22 13.23
C ARG A 83 6.55 1.31 14.15
N GLY A 84 7.08 1.41 15.36
CA GLY A 84 6.71 2.45 16.32
C GLY A 84 6.96 3.87 15.79
N MET A 85 8.11 4.10 15.16
CA MET A 85 8.45 5.38 14.55
C MET A 85 7.52 5.73 13.38
N VAL A 86 7.18 4.77 12.53
CA VAL A 86 6.25 4.96 11.41
C VAL A 86 4.87 5.32 11.93
N ILE A 87 4.34 4.61 12.94
CA ILE A 87 3.05 4.91 13.56
C ILE A 87 3.03 6.38 14.03
N GLN A 88 4.02 6.80 14.81
CA GLN A 88 4.09 8.17 15.34
C GLN A 88 4.13 9.23 14.23
N LYS A 89 4.90 9.01 13.17
CA LYS A 89 4.98 9.93 12.03
C LYS A 89 3.66 10.05 11.29
N ILE A 90 3.03 8.92 10.98
CA ILE A 90 1.77 8.90 10.23
C ILE A 90 0.65 9.54 11.03
N ASP A 91 0.52 9.21 12.31
CA ASP A 91 -0.49 9.83 13.18
C ASP A 91 -0.26 11.34 13.35
N ALA A 92 1.00 11.78 13.44
CA ALA A 92 1.32 13.21 13.50
C ALA A 92 0.96 13.94 12.20
N ILE A 93 1.25 13.37 11.03
CA ILE A 93 0.89 13.94 9.73
C ILE A 93 -0.63 14.00 9.57
N PHE A 94 -1.34 12.91 9.89
CA PHE A 94 -2.79 12.86 9.81
C PHE A 94 -3.47 13.90 10.70
N ASN A 95 -3.04 13.99 11.95
CA ASN A 95 -3.53 14.97 12.92
C ASN A 95 -3.28 16.40 12.45
N ARG A 96 -2.08 16.66 11.88
CA ARG A 96 -1.74 17.97 11.32
C ARG A 96 -2.60 18.31 10.11
N ALA A 97 -2.83 17.37 9.20
CA ALA A 97 -3.70 17.55 8.03
C ALA A 97 -5.14 17.89 8.44
N GLN A 98 -5.70 17.17 9.43
CA GLN A 98 -7.01 17.49 10.00
C GLN A 98 -7.06 18.89 10.64
N ALA A 99 -5.98 19.30 11.31
CA ALA A 99 -5.89 20.62 11.91
C ALA A 99 -5.83 21.76 10.87
N ILE A 100 -5.05 21.56 9.79
CA ILE A 100 -4.93 22.54 8.69
C ILE A 100 -6.28 22.73 7.98
N LEU A 101 -7.01 21.64 7.75
CA LEU A 101 -8.32 21.65 7.09
C LEU A 101 -9.46 22.09 8.03
N ASP A 102 -9.23 22.12 9.34
CA ASP A 102 -10.27 22.23 10.36
C ASP A 102 -11.37 21.15 10.22
N MET A 103 -10.95 19.93 9.82
CA MET A 103 -11.82 18.80 9.52
C MET A 103 -11.54 17.62 10.48
N ARG A 104 -11.94 17.81 11.76
CA ARG A 104 -11.75 16.79 12.81
C ARG A 104 -12.99 15.92 12.95
N LYS A 105 -12.92 14.70 12.44
CA LYS A 105 -13.98 13.68 12.53
C LYS A 105 -13.38 12.28 12.55
N LYS A 106 -13.98 11.37 13.32
CA LYS A 106 -13.68 9.95 13.23
C LYS A 106 -14.44 9.35 12.05
N PHE A 107 -13.73 8.65 11.19
CA PHE A 107 -14.27 7.86 10.08
C PHE A 107 -13.48 6.55 9.95
N ALA A 108 -13.87 5.70 9.01
CA ALA A 108 -13.17 4.44 8.75
C ALA A 108 -11.71 4.71 8.39
N LYS A 109 -10.78 4.05 9.06
CA LYS A 109 -9.33 4.22 8.83
C LYS A 109 -8.99 3.97 7.36
N PRO A 110 -8.35 4.91 6.67
CA PRO A 110 -7.84 4.67 5.34
C PRO A 110 -6.69 3.66 5.38
N PHE A 111 -6.59 2.84 4.35
CA PHE A 111 -5.43 2.01 4.11
C PHE A 111 -4.31 2.81 3.43
N ILE A 112 -3.06 2.52 3.77
CA ILE A 112 -1.87 3.04 3.10
C ILE A 112 -1.09 1.83 2.57
N ASN A 113 -1.21 1.55 1.28
CA ASN A 113 -0.51 0.45 0.63
C ASN A 113 0.86 0.94 0.13
N LEU A 114 1.93 0.36 0.65
CA LEU A 114 3.30 0.68 0.29
C LEU A 114 3.79 -0.23 -0.84
N TYR A 115 4.28 0.35 -1.92
CA TYR A 115 4.87 -0.34 -3.05
C TYR A 115 6.37 -0.04 -3.12
N SER A 116 7.16 -1.07 -3.37
CA SER A 116 8.63 -1.02 -3.35
C SER A 116 9.23 -0.03 -4.35
N ASP A 117 8.51 0.22 -5.46
CA ASP A 117 8.95 1.15 -6.51
C ASP A 117 7.82 1.58 -7.45
N SER A 118 8.17 2.42 -8.43
CA SER A 118 7.23 2.94 -9.41
C SER A 118 6.69 1.86 -10.37
N GLY A 119 7.42 0.77 -10.60
CA GLY A 119 6.98 -0.36 -11.43
C GLY A 119 5.79 -1.08 -10.78
N ALA A 120 5.97 -1.52 -9.52
CA ALA A 120 4.94 -2.17 -8.75
C ALA A 120 3.71 -1.27 -8.55
N LEU A 121 3.93 0.04 -8.35
CA LEU A 121 2.84 1.01 -8.23
C LEU A 121 2.04 1.16 -9.53
N LYS A 122 2.72 1.25 -10.69
CA LYS A 122 2.08 1.34 -12.03
C LYS A 122 1.29 0.08 -12.37
N GLU A 123 1.81 -1.08 -12.00
CA GLU A 123 1.12 -2.35 -12.18
C GLU A 123 -0.19 -2.39 -11.39
N ALA A 124 -0.16 -2.00 -10.11
CA ALA A 124 -1.35 -1.88 -9.29
C ALA A 124 -2.37 -0.91 -9.91
N TYR A 125 -1.92 0.23 -10.45
CA TYR A 125 -2.79 1.17 -11.14
C TYR A 125 -3.42 0.55 -12.40
N ALA A 126 -2.63 -0.12 -13.21
CA ALA A 126 -3.10 -0.77 -14.44
C ALA A 126 -4.14 -1.86 -14.15
N VAL A 127 -3.96 -2.65 -13.09
CA VAL A 127 -4.93 -3.65 -12.64
C VAL A 127 -6.25 -3.00 -12.24
N ILE A 128 -6.20 -1.89 -11.50
CA ILE A 128 -7.39 -1.20 -10.94
C ILE A 128 -8.17 -0.43 -12.02
N TYR A 129 -7.47 0.30 -12.90
CA TYR A 129 -8.09 1.25 -13.83
C TYR A 129 -8.07 0.79 -15.29
N LYS A 130 -7.40 -0.33 -15.60
CA LYS A 130 -7.18 -0.83 -16.97
C LYS A 130 -6.50 0.22 -17.87
N ALA A 131 -5.67 1.07 -17.29
CA ALA A 131 -4.98 2.17 -17.92
C ALA A 131 -3.55 2.32 -17.37
N GLN A 132 -2.68 2.95 -18.12
CA GLN A 132 -1.35 3.30 -17.63
C GLN A 132 -1.35 4.72 -17.06
N CYS A 133 -0.57 4.94 -16.01
CA CYS A 133 -0.31 6.27 -15.49
C CYS A 133 1.12 6.40 -14.97
N ASN A 134 1.53 7.64 -14.71
CA ASN A 134 2.85 7.95 -14.18
C ASN A 134 2.72 8.77 -12.88
N VAL A 135 1.91 8.26 -11.94
CA VAL A 135 1.76 8.87 -10.60
C VAL A 135 2.77 8.30 -9.62
N ARG A 136 3.14 9.09 -8.60
CA ARG A 136 4.02 8.71 -7.50
C ARG A 136 3.25 8.24 -6.28
N ALA A 137 2.01 8.72 -6.14
CA ALA A 137 1.01 8.32 -5.16
C ALA A 137 -0.38 8.67 -5.69
N TRP A 138 -1.43 8.05 -5.16
CA TRP A 138 -2.81 8.48 -5.34
C TRP A 138 -3.72 7.95 -4.24
N TYR A 139 -4.77 8.70 -3.92
CA TYR A 139 -5.87 8.26 -3.08
C TYR A 139 -7.02 7.73 -3.93
N ARG A 140 -7.65 6.65 -3.48
CA ARG A 140 -8.84 6.07 -4.11
C ARG A 140 -10.00 6.01 -3.13
N TYR A 141 -11.00 6.85 -3.36
CA TYR A 141 -12.19 6.95 -2.52
C TYR A 141 -12.93 5.61 -2.33
N ARG A 142 -13.15 4.87 -3.44
CA ARG A 142 -14.01 3.67 -3.46
C ARG A 142 -13.64 2.60 -2.41
N ASN A 143 -12.36 2.48 -2.10
CA ASN A 143 -11.86 1.53 -1.10
C ASN A 143 -11.07 2.19 0.02
N ASN A 144 -11.17 3.52 0.13
CA ASN A 144 -10.50 4.33 1.16
C ASN A 144 -9.01 3.99 1.29
N THR A 145 -8.27 3.98 0.18
CA THR A 145 -6.89 3.51 0.13
C THR A 145 -5.96 4.50 -0.56
N LEU A 146 -4.83 4.78 0.07
CA LEU A 146 -3.67 5.45 -0.51
C LEU A 146 -2.73 4.39 -1.09
N TYR A 147 -2.19 4.66 -2.27
CA TYR A 147 -1.22 3.83 -2.97
C TYR A 147 0.06 4.65 -3.13
N ILE A 148 1.18 4.15 -2.61
CA ILE A 148 2.40 4.95 -2.42
C ILE A 148 3.63 4.21 -2.89
N ASN A 149 4.47 4.86 -3.71
CA ASN A 149 5.82 4.42 -4.00
C ASN A 149 6.77 4.88 -2.88
N VAL A 150 7.36 3.94 -2.13
CA VAL A 150 8.22 4.24 -0.98
C VAL A 150 9.51 4.98 -1.35
N LYS A 151 9.98 4.87 -2.62
CA LYS A 151 11.21 5.52 -3.08
C LYS A 151 11.02 7.00 -3.44
N ASP A 152 9.78 7.46 -3.58
CA ASP A 152 9.48 8.77 -4.15
C ASP A 152 8.49 9.58 -3.30
N VAL A 153 8.05 9.05 -2.17
CA VAL A 153 7.14 9.72 -1.25
C VAL A 153 7.91 10.66 -0.33
N HIS A 154 7.29 11.78 0.04
CA HIS A 154 7.72 12.69 1.10
C HIS A 154 6.53 13.09 1.96
N ALA A 155 6.79 13.71 3.12
CA ALA A 155 5.74 14.03 4.09
C ALA A 155 4.59 14.88 3.49
N GLY A 156 4.92 15.90 2.69
CA GLY A 156 3.93 16.77 2.04
C GLY A 156 3.05 16.00 1.06
N MET A 157 3.63 15.14 0.19
CA MET A 157 2.85 14.29 -0.72
C MET A 157 1.91 13.35 0.05
N LEU A 158 2.41 12.73 1.13
CA LEU A 158 1.58 11.87 1.97
C LEU A 158 0.43 12.65 2.60
N ALA A 159 0.70 13.85 3.11
CA ALA A 159 -0.32 14.72 3.69
C ALA A 159 -1.36 15.16 2.65
N HIS A 160 -0.94 15.40 1.41
CA HIS A 160 -1.83 15.69 0.27
C HIS A 160 -2.82 14.55 0.03
N GLU A 161 -2.32 13.32 -0.09
CA GLU A 161 -3.18 12.14 -0.32
C GLU A 161 -4.09 11.83 0.89
N LEU A 162 -3.60 12.02 2.10
CA LEU A 162 -4.41 11.92 3.31
C LEU A 162 -5.50 12.99 3.36
N ALA A 163 -5.21 14.21 2.90
CA ALA A 163 -6.18 15.30 2.83
C ALA A 163 -7.37 14.94 1.92
N HIS A 164 -7.14 14.29 0.77
CA HIS A 164 -8.24 13.79 -0.06
C HIS A 164 -9.14 12.83 0.71
N GLY A 165 -8.57 11.91 1.49
CA GLY A 165 -9.32 11.00 2.35
C GLY A 165 -10.12 11.74 3.43
N ILE A 166 -9.51 12.71 4.10
CA ILE A 166 -10.17 13.52 5.13
C ILE A 166 -11.34 14.31 4.53
N ILE A 167 -11.13 15.00 3.42
CA ILE A 167 -12.14 15.82 2.74
C ILE A 167 -13.34 14.96 2.30
N ASP A 168 -13.05 13.83 1.65
CA ASP A 168 -14.07 12.93 1.10
C ASP A 168 -14.94 12.27 2.19
N HIS A 169 -14.40 12.07 3.39
CA HIS A 169 -15.13 11.46 4.50
C HIS A 169 -15.69 12.47 5.52
N PHE A 170 -15.19 13.67 5.52
CA PHE A 170 -15.69 14.74 6.39
C PHE A 170 -16.94 15.40 5.82
N LEU A 171 -16.93 15.74 4.54
CA LEU A 171 -18.01 16.44 3.86
C LEU A 171 -19.16 15.48 3.50
N VAL A 172 -20.38 15.88 3.79
CA VAL A 172 -21.59 15.12 3.43
C VAL A 172 -21.79 15.12 1.89
N VAL A 173 -21.43 16.21 1.25
CA VAL A 173 -21.47 16.35 -0.21
C VAL A 173 -20.05 16.50 -0.70
N LYS A 174 -19.67 15.61 -1.62
CA LYS A 174 -18.33 15.63 -2.20
C LYS A 174 -18.10 16.95 -2.96
N PRO A 175 -17.00 17.68 -2.68
CA PRO A 175 -16.71 18.90 -3.39
C PRO A 175 -16.28 18.61 -4.84
N PRO A 176 -16.31 19.59 -5.74
CA PRO A 176 -15.66 19.49 -7.05
C PRO A 176 -14.20 19.08 -6.91
N SER A 177 -13.68 18.32 -7.89
CA SER A 177 -12.29 17.82 -7.86
C SER A 177 -11.26 18.93 -7.72
N GLU A 178 -11.49 20.05 -8.38
CA GLU A 178 -10.62 21.24 -8.32
C GLU A 178 -10.55 21.83 -6.90
N THR A 179 -11.67 21.85 -6.19
CA THR A 179 -11.73 22.33 -4.80
C THR A 179 -11.00 21.38 -3.86
N ALA A 180 -11.22 20.06 -4.03
CA ALA A 180 -10.49 19.06 -3.24
C ALA A 180 -8.99 19.14 -3.47
N GLU A 181 -8.57 19.35 -4.73
CA GLU A 181 -7.15 19.51 -5.10
C GLU A 181 -6.53 20.78 -4.49
N ILE A 182 -7.24 21.91 -4.48
CA ILE A 182 -6.77 23.15 -3.83
C ILE A 182 -6.56 22.94 -2.33
N LEU A 183 -7.51 22.30 -1.65
CA LEU A 183 -7.42 22.00 -0.23
C LEU A 183 -6.27 21.01 0.08
N ALA A 184 -6.09 19.98 -0.73
CA ALA A 184 -5.01 19.02 -0.55
C ALA A 184 -3.62 19.67 -0.76
N ARG A 185 -3.47 20.54 -1.76
CA ARG A 185 -2.25 21.33 -1.97
C ARG A 185 -1.99 22.33 -0.83
N TYR A 186 -3.05 22.89 -0.27
CA TYR A 186 -2.92 23.76 0.90
C TYR A 186 -2.34 23.00 2.09
N VAL A 187 -2.80 21.75 2.32
CA VAL A 187 -2.22 20.87 3.36
C VAL A 187 -0.75 20.58 3.10
N ASP A 188 -0.38 20.16 1.86
CA ASP A 188 1.01 19.90 1.48
C ASP A 188 1.93 21.10 1.79
N SER A 189 1.49 22.29 1.44
CA SER A 189 2.30 23.52 1.60
C SER A 189 2.35 24.10 3.02
N HIS A 190 1.51 23.62 3.94
CA HIS A 190 1.40 24.12 5.34
C HIS A 190 1.63 23.03 6.39
N LEU A 191 2.16 21.88 5.99
CA LEU A 191 2.42 20.72 6.84
C LEU A 191 3.40 21.01 8.00
#